data_6e13d2235f87e90e5e978244c2e4e399
#
_entry.id   6e13d2235f87e90e5e978244c2e4e399
#
_cell.length_a   1.000
_cell.length_b   1.000
_cell.length_c   1.000
_cell.angle_alpha   90.00
_cell.angle_beta   90.00
_cell.angle_gamma   90.00
#
_symmetry.space_group_name_H-M   'P 1'
#
loop_
_entity.id
_entity.type
_entity.pdbx_description
1 polymer ?
#
loop_
_entity_poly.entity_id
_entity_poly.type
_entity_poly.pdbx_seq_one_letter_code
_entity_poly.pdbx_strand_id
1 'polypeptide(L)'
;MEALRSTKLTKVYRKSKGPALDSVDLEIEAGQIFTMLGRNGAGKTTFLRIASTQLMPTSGTVSVLGLDVVRDAKQLRERIAITPQEAETIYPLTPRDHVLLNLRMRGMPKEEAKRRAQEALDELELSDVSDMNSDWLSGGMKQRVIVAMAIQTDAELIFLDEPTIGLDPLNRRKVWEQLTKLKKSGRTIVLTTHYMDEAEALSDNLVIINRGKVVASGTPRSVKEAVTLRSTRVDVYDRFTQSELGRYGRVSTIAGRFRVLTDEGGARSLGEEALARSATISMSPVTLDDVFVDIVGEAEKGEESET
;
A
#
# COMPACT_ATOMS: atom_id res chain seq x y z
N MET A 1 -9.64 -14.52 -12.91
CA MET A 1 -9.27 -13.86 -14.19
C MET A 1 -8.16 -12.87 -13.88
N GLU A 2 -7.12 -12.83 -14.70
CA GLU A 2 -5.97 -11.94 -14.50
C GLU A 2 -6.33 -10.47 -14.81
N ALA A 3 -6.00 -9.57 -13.89
CA ALA A 3 -6.19 -8.14 -14.07
C ALA A 3 -4.91 -7.42 -14.50
N LEU A 4 -3.75 -7.91 -14.05
CA LEU A 4 -2.45 -7.34 -14.40
C LEU A 4 -1.39 -8.44 -14.38
N ARG A 5 -0.51 -8.41 -15.40
CA ARG A 5 0.72 -9.23 -15.43
C ARG A 5 1.90 -8.37 -15.86
N SER A 6 3.01 -8.48 -15.14
CA SER A 6 4.31 -7.99 -15.57
C SER A 6 5.29 -9.15 -15.76
N THR A 7 6.14 -9.04 -16.78
CA THR A 7 7.17 -10.04 -17.07
C THR A 7 8.52 -9.35 -17.26
N LYS A 8 9.47 -9.66 -16.39
CA LYS A 8 10.84 -9.10 -16.35
C LYS A 8 10.84 -7.58 -16.48
N LEU A 9 9.87 -6.93 -15.82
CA LEU A 9 9.69 -5.48 -15.93
C LEU A 9 10.88 -4.76 -15.34
N THR A 10 11.54 -3.96 -16.17
CA THR A 10 12.72 -3.17 -15.75
C THR A 10 12.54 -1.71 -16.13
N LYS A 11 12.90 -0.83 -15.21
CA LYS A 11 12.94 0.62 -15.45
C LYS A 11 14.23 1.22 -14.94
N VAL A 12 14.98 1.84 -15.83
CA VAL A 12 16.19 2.62 -15.53
C VAL A 12 15.93 4.07 -15.91
N TYR A 13 16.12 5.01 -14.99
CA TYR A 13 16.05 6.43 -15.27
C TYR A 13 17.42 6.96 -15.75
N ARG A 14 17.40 7.93 -16.65
CA ARG A 14 18.57 8.40 -17.41
C ARG A 14 19.78 8.85 -16.55
N LYS A 15 19.59 9.18 -15.27
CA LYS A 15 20.64 9.65 -14.35
C LYS A 15 20.72 8.84 -13.06
N SER A 16 20.04 7.69 -13.00
CA SER A 16 20.05 6.87 -11.79
C SER A 16 21.31 6.01 -11.70
N LYS A 17 21.75 5.72 -10.48
CA LYS A 17 22.86 4.80 -10.22
C LYS A 17 22.50 3.31 -10.40
N GLY A 18 21.19 3.01 -10.55
CA GLY A 18 20.69 1.66 -10.70
C GLY A 18 19.24 1.66 -11.19
N PRO A 19 18.65 0.49 -11.45
CA PRO A 19 17.27 0.37 -11.88
C PRO A 19 16.30 0.76 -10.75
N ALA A 20 15.23 1.49 -11.10
CA ALA A 20 14.11 1.75 -10.21
C ALA A 20 13.17 0.54 -10.10
N LEU A 21 13.15 -0.31 -11.15
CA LEU A 21 12.57 -1.65 -11.17
C LEU A 21 13.56 -2.58 -11.86
N ASP A 22 13.80 -3.75 -11.28
CA ASP A 22 14.76 -4.72 -11.76
C ASP A 22 14.10 -6.09 -11.91
N SER A 23 13.74 -6.41 -13.17
CA SER A 23 13.16 -7.69 -13.58
C SER A 23 11.96 -8.12 -12.73
N VAL A 24 11.00 -7.22 -12.53
CA VAL A 24 9.81 -7.47 -11.70
C VAL A 24 8.82 -8.34 -12.46
N ASP A 25 8.60 -9.55 -11.93
CA ASP A 25 7.52 -10.46 -12.34
C ASP A 25 6.41 -10.38 -11.30
N LEU A 26 5.18 -10.08 -11.76
CA LEU A 26 4.02 -9.92 -10.90
C LEU A 26 2.74 -10.31 -11.62
N GLU A 27 1.83 -10.98 -10.91
CA GLU A 27 0.51 -11.32 -11.39
C GLU A 27 -0.54 -10.89 -10.37
N ILE A 28 -1.58 -10.19 -10.83
CA ILE A 28 -2.68 -9.68 -10.00
C ILE A 28 -4.00 -10.20 -10.57
N GLU A 29 -4.79 -10.84 -9.73
CA GLU A 29 -6.12 -11.31 -10.11
C GLU A 29 -7.16 -10.19 -10.08
N ALA A 30 -8.25 -10.36 -10.83
CA ALA A 30 -9.35 -9.42 -10.85
C ALA A 30 -10.21 -9.52 -9.57
N GLY A 31 -10.84 -8.41 -9.19
CA GLY A 31 -11.79 -8.35 -8.08
C GLY A 31 -11.16 -8.36 -6.69
N GLN A 32 -9.88 -8.03 -6.58
CA GLN A 32 -9.15 -7.95 -5.30
C GLN A 32 -8.58 -6.56 -5.02
N ILE A 33 -8.22 -6.32 -3.77
CA ILE A 33 -7.31 -5.25 -3.38
C ILE A 33 -5.90 -5.84 -3.31
N PHE A 34 -5.03 -5.36 -4.20
CA PHE A 34 -3.62 -5.72 -4.24
C PHE A 34 -2.76 -4.55 -3.78
N THR A 35 -1.86 -4.80 -2.84
CA THR A 35 -1.03 -3.76 -2.25
C THR A 35 0.44 -3.95 -2.60
N MET A 36 1.09 -2.89 -3.08
CA MET A 36 2.55 -2.81 -3.18
C MET A 36 3.09 -2.08 -1.94
N LEU A 37 3.73 -2.83 -1.06
CA LEU A 37 4.31 -2.34 0.18
C LEU A 37 5.82 -2.11 0.01
N GLY A 38 6.35 -1.01 0.54
CA GLY A 38 7.78 -0.73 0.49
C GLY A 38 8.14 0.68 0.95
N ARG A 39 9.42 0.90 1.25
CA ARG A 39 9.95 2.24 1.61
C ARG A 39 9.83 3.22 0.43
N ASN A 40 9.99 4.52 0.74
CA ASN A 40 10.10 5.54 -0.31
C ASN A 40 11.32 5.24 -1.18
N GLY A 41 11.14 5.37 -2.51
CA GLY A 41 12.19 5.02 -3.48
C GLY A 41 12.31 3.52 -3.81
N ALA A 42 11.50 2.64 -3.24
CA ALA A 42 11.55 1.19 -3.50
C ALA A 42 11.11 0.79 -4.93
N GLY A 43 10.45 1.69 -5.68
CA GLY A 43 9.97 1.44 -7.05
C GLY A 43 8.45 1.39 -7.20
N LYS A 44 7.66 1.51 -6.12
CA LYS A 44 6.19 1.42 -6.12
C LYS A 44 5.51 2.34 -7.14
N THR A 45 5.74 3.65 -7.02
CA THR A 45 5.21 4.68 -7.93
C THR A 45 5.66 4.44 -9.38
N THR A 46 6.90 3.99 -9.59
CA THR A 46 7.41 3.65 -10.92
C THR A 46 6.62 2.52 -11.55
N PHE A 47 6.32 1.46 -10.80
CA PHE A 47 5.48 0.35 -11.24
C PHE A 47 4.07 0.84 -11.60
N LEU A 48 3.42 1.59 -10.69
CA LEU A 48 2.09 2.12 -10.94
C LEU A 48 2.04 2.99 -12.21
N ARG A 49 3.01 3.89 -12.38
CA ARG A 49 3.07 4.77 -13.57
C ARG A 49 3.22 3.98 -14.87
N ILE A 50 3.95 2.86 -14.87
CA ILE A 50 4.06 2.00 -16.07
C ILE A 50 2.74 1.25 -16.28
N ALA A 51 2.20 0.59 -15.26
CA ALA A 51 0.96 -0.16 -15.35
C ALA A 51 -0.24 0.71 -15.77
N SER A 52 -0.26 1.98 -15.36
CA SER A 52 -1.28 2.96 -15.75
C SER A 52 -0.99 3.74 -17.03
N THR A 53 -0.01 3.32 -17.84
CA THR A 53 0.34 3.93 -19.13
C THR A 53 0.96 5.34 -19.07
N GLN A 54 1.38 5.80 -17.89
CA GLN A 54 1.99 7.13 -17.72
C GLN A 54 3.51 7.14 -17.99
N LEU A 55 4.14 5.97 -17.92
CA LEU A 55 5.58 5.82 -18.07
C LEU A 55 5.89 4.58 -18.91
N MET A 56 6.82 4.68 -19.84
CA MET A 56 7.28 3.52 -20.61
C MET A 56 8.30 2.70 -19.83
N PRO A 57 8.25 1.36 -19.90
CA PRO A 57 9.30 0.50 -19.36
C PRO A 57 10.61 0.68 -20.15
N THR A 58 11.74 0.33 -19.56
CA THR A 58 13.02 0.22 -20.26
C THR A 58 13.11 -1.13 -20.98
N SER A 59 12.66 -2.19 -20.32
CA SER A 59 12.53 -3.54 -20.90
C SER A 59 11.47 -4.35 -20.14
N GLY A 60 11.15 -5.54 -20.63
CA GLY A 60 10.05 -6.34 -20.11
C GLY A 60 8.70 -5.89 -20.66
N THR A 61 7.62 -6.53 -20.19
CA THR A 61 6.26 -6.27 -20.66
C THR A 61 5.30 -6.15 -19.49
N VAL A 62 4.24 -5.36 -19.68
CA VAL A 62 3.11 -5.29 -18.75
C VAL A 62 1.82 -5.35 -19.54
N SER A 63 0.89 -6.21 -19.11
CA SER A 63 -0.50 -6.23 -19.57
C SER A 63 -1.44 -5.91 -18.43
N VAL A 64 -2.47 -5.13 -18.72
CA VAL A 64 -3.54 -4.77 -17.77
C VAL A 64 -4.88 -5.00 -18.45
N LEU A 65 -5.78 -5.73 -17.81
CA LEU A 65 -7.08 -6.13 -18.38
C LEU A 65 -6.95 -6.80 -19.76
N GLY A 66 -5.86 -7.55 -19.95
CA GLY A 66 -5.55 -8.22 -21.24
C GLY A 66 -4.97 -7.31 -22.33
N LEU A 67 -4.72 -6.03 -22.05
CA LEU A 67 -4.19 -5.03 -22.96
C LEU A 67 -2.73 -4.71 -22.63
N ASP A 68 -1.88 -4.57 -23.65
CA ASP A 68 -0.48 -4.14 -23.49
C ASP A 68 -0.41 -2.65 -23.15
N VAL A 69 0.28 -2.29 -22.06
CA VAL A 69 0.31 -0.90 -21.55
C VAL A 69 0.98 0.10 -22.51
N VAL A 70 1.73 -0.36 -23.49
CA VAL A 70 2.40 0.50 -24.49
C VAL A 70 1.60 0.56 -25.78
N ARG A 71 1.22 -0.60 -26.33
CA ARG A 71 0.53 -0.71 -27.62
C ARG A 71 -0.92 -0.26 -27.54
N ASP A 72 -1.61 -0.68 -26.48
CA ASP A 72 -3.06 -0.48 -26.31
C ASP A 72 -3.38 0.63 -25.31
N ALA A 73 -2.40 1.53 -25.04
CA ALA A 73 -2.49 2.56 -24.00
C ALA A 73 -3.77 3.42 -24.07
N LYS A 74 -4.23 3.76 -25.28
CA LYS A 74 -5.45 4.56 -25.46
C LYS A 74 -6.69 3.83 -24.97
N GLN A 75 -6.87 2.58 -25.40
CA GLN A 75 -8.01 1.74 -25.02
C GLN A 75 -7.97 1.43 -23.50
N LEU A 76 -6.77 1.18 -22.96
CA LEU A 76 -6.60 0.90 -21.55
C LEU A 76 -7.00 2.08 -20.67
N ARG A 77 -6.66 3.33 -21.04
CA ARG A 77 -7.01 4.54 -20.26
C ARG A 77 -8.51 4.75 -20.08
N GLU A 78 -9.34 4.23 -20.97
CA GLU A 78 -10.80 4.29 -20.84
C GLU A 78 -11.32 3.35 -19.74
N ARG A 79 -10.60 2.26 -19.44
CA ARG A 79 -10.98 1.20 -18.52
C ARG A 79 -10.34 1.29 -17.13
N ILE A 80 -9.32 2.14 -16.96
CA ILE A 80 -8.61 2.32 -15.69
C ILE A 80 -8.82 3.71 -15.11
N ALA A 81 -8.67 3.83 -13.79
CA ALA A 81 -8.52 5.12 -13.11
C ALA A 81 -7.20 5.15 -12.35
N ILE A 82 -6.65 6.35 -12.15
CA ILE A 82 -5.41 6.53 -11.39
C ILE A 82 -5.51 7.76 -10.51
N THR A 83 -5.00 7.64 -9.29
CA THR A 83 -4.69 8.74 -8.38
C THR A 83 -3.18 8.75 -8.15
N PRO A 84 -2.43 9.65 -8.80
CA PRO A 84 -0.99 9.76 -8.56
C PRO A 84 -0.71 10.41 -7.20
N GLN A 85 0.43 10.09 -6.60
CA GLN A 85 0.86 10.62 -5.31
C GLN A 85 0.97 12.15 -5.29
N GLU A 86 1.38 12.74 -6.39
CA GLU A 86 1.55 14.20 -6.56
C GLU A 86 0.25 14.90 -7.02
N ALA A 87 -0.90 14.20 -6.94
CA ALA A 87 -2.16 14.84 -7.30
C ALA A 87 -2.52 15.94 -6.31
N GLU A 88 -2.83 17.11 -6.83
CA GLU A 88 -3.24 18.26 -6.05
C GLU A 88 -4.61 18.77 -6.50
N THR A 89 -5.30 19.42 -5.60
CA THR A 89 -6.52 20.17 -5.95
C THR A 89 -6.14 21.47 -6.68
N ILE A 90 -6.95 21.86 -7.64
CA ILE A 90 -6.68 22.98 -8.56
C ILE A 90 -7.53 24.20 -8.14
N TYR A 91 -6.89 25.32 -7.88
CA TYR A 91 -7.57 26.61 -7.70
C TYR A 91 -8.20 27.08 -9.03
N PRO A 92 -9.42 27.67 -9.05
CA PRO A 92 -10.33 27.91 -7.92
C PRO A 92 -11.40 26.83 -7.71
N LEU A 93 -11.17 25.61 -8.18
CA LEU A 93 -12.20 24.55 -8.16
C LEU A 93 -12.58 24.16 -6.73
N THR A 94 -13.85 23.84 -6.54
CA THR A 94 -14.39 23.27 -5.32
C THR A 94 -14.24 21.73 -5.31
N PRO A 95 -14.38 21.03 -4.16
CA PRO A 95 -14.47 19.57 -4.12
C PRO A 95 -15.47 18.99 -5.11
N ARG A 96 -16.66 19.60 -5.18
CA ARG A 96 -17.70 19.23 -6.13
C ARG A 96 -17.24 19.35 -7.57
N ASP A 97 -16.59 20.48 -7.92
CA ASP A 97 -16.10 20.73 -9.28
C ASP A 97 -15.03 19.71 -9.68
N HIS A 98 -14.10 19.35 -8.77
CA HIS A 98 -13.08 18.36 -9.05
C HIS A 98 -13.66 17.02 -9.43
N VAL A 99 -14.58 16.48 -8.61
CA VAL A 99 -15.20 15.18 -8.86
C VAL A 99 -16.06 15.24 -10.12
N LEU A 100 -16.92 16.26 -10.24
CA LEU A 100 -17.82 16.46 -11.38
C LEU A 100 -17.03 16.56 -12.70
N LEU A 101 -16.00 17.41 -12.73
CA LEU A 101 -15.20 17.63 -13.93
C LEU A 101 -14.46 16.34 -14.34
N ASN A 102 -13.87 15.63 -13.38
CA ASN A 102 -13.20 14.36 -13.65
C ASN A 102 -14.15 13.35 -14.30
N LEU A 103 -15.36 13.18 -13.76
CA LEU A 103 -16.37 12.26 -14.30
C LEU A 103 -16.85 12.71 -15.70
N ARG A 104 -17.03 14.02 -15.91
CA ARG A 104 -17.42 14.59 -17.20
C ARG A 104 -16.33 14.40 -18.28
N MET A 105 -15.07 14.59 -17.91
CA MET A 105 -13.94 14.35 -18.83
C MET A 105 -13.81 12.88 -19.25
N ARG A 106 -14.31 11.96 -18.43
CA ARG A 106 -14.41 10.53 -18.74
C ARG A 106 -15.66 10.16 -19.55
N GLY A 107 -16.46 11.15 -19.99
CA GLY A 107 -17.64 10.95 -20.85
C GLY A 107 -18.95 10.68 -20.11
N MET A 108 -18.95 10.68 -18.77
CA MET A 108 -20.18 10.44 -18.00
C MET A 108 -21.24 11.53 -18.27
N PRO A 109 -22.52 11.20 -18.45
CA PRO A 109 -23.61 12.17 -18.59
C PRO A 109 -23.68 13.15 -17.41
N LYS A 110 -24.04 14.41 -17.67
CA LYS A 110 -23.97 15.49 -16.66
C LYS A 110 -24.76 15.18 -15.38
N GLU A 111 -25.99 14.71 -15.50
CA GLU A 111 -26.84 14.45 -14.32
C GLU A 111 -26.33 13.26 -13.51
N GLU A 112 -25.82 12.22 -14.17
CA GLU A 112 -25.19 11.09 -13.51
C GLU A 112 -23.89 11.52 -12.79
N ALA A 113 -23.06 12.32 -13.45
CA ALA A 113 -21.83 12.85 -12.87
C ALA A 113 -22.11 13.72 -11.62
N LYS A 114 -23.18 14.53 -11.64
CA LYS A 114 -23.60 15.32 -10.46
C LYS A 114 -24.01 14.42 -9.30
N ARG A 115 -24.83 13.38 -9.58
CA ARG A 115 -25.30 12.45 -8.57
C ARG A 115 -24.11 11.72 -7.92
N ARG A 116 -23.22 11.16 -8.73
CA ARG A 116 -22.03 10.45 -8.22
C ARG A 116 -21.05 11.38 -7.51
N ALA A 117 -20.90 12.62 -7.97
CA ALA A 117 -20.06 13.59 -7.26
C ALA A 117 -20.61 13.87 -5.85
N GLN A 118 -21.94 14.03 -5.71
CA GLN A 118 -22.55 14.20 -4.40
C GLN A 118 -22.35 12.96 -3.51
N GLU A 119 -22.60 11.77 -4.05
CA GLU A 119 -22.39 10.50 -3.32
C GLU A 119 -20.96 10.35 -2.82
N ALA A 120 -19.95 10.67 -3.65
CA ALA A 120 -18.54 10.62 -3.23
C ALA A 120 -18.25 11.59 -2.09
N LEU A 121 -18.78 12.80 -2.17
CA LEU A 121 -18.56 13.83 -1.14
C LEU A 121 -19.23 13.44 0.18
N ASP A 122 -20.44 12.87 0.12
CA ASP A 122 -21.14 12.39 1.31
C ASP A 122 -20.39 11.21 1.96
N GLU A 123 -19.96 10.24 1.17
CA GLU A 123 -19.25 9.05 1.64
C GLU A 123 -17.88 9.35 2.25
N LEU A 124 -17.22 10.41 1.81
CA LEU A 124 -15.92 10.84 2.32
C LEU A 124 -16.02 12.04 3.28
N GLU A 125 -17.24 12.37 3.74
CA GLU A 125 -17.53 13.49 4.66
C GLU A 125 -16.91 14.81 4.19
N LEU A 126 -17.21 15.17 2.95
CA LEU A 126 -16.80 16.42 2.32
C LEU A 126 -17.98 17.32 1.99
N SER A 127 -19.23 16.93 2.38
CA SER A 127 -20.46 17.63 2.03
C SER A 127 -20.49 19.06 2.54
N ASP A 128 -20.06 19.28 3.78
CA ASP A 128 -20.02 20.61 4.42
C ASP A 128 -19.04 21.58 3.75
N VAL A 129 -18.04 21.06 3.03
CA VAL A 129 -17.02 21.84 2.33
C VAL A 129 -17.11 21.68 0.81
N SER A 130 -18.18 21.04 0.32
CA SER A 130 -18.35 20.67 -1.10
C SER A 130 -18.24 21.84 -2.08
N ASP A 131 -18.64 23.02 -1.66
CA ASP A 131 -18.66 24.26 -2.45
C ASP A 131 -17.62 25.29 -1.98
N MET A 132 -16.72 24.87 -1.06
CA MET A 132 -15.60 25.70 -0.58
C MET A 132 -14.45 25.67 -1.58
N ASN A 133 -13.72 26.78 -1.72
CA ASN A 133 -12.51 26.78 -2.54
C ASN A 133 -11.46 25.79 -1.99
N SER A 134 -10.89 24.99 -2.88
CA SER A 134 -9.95 23.95 -2.50
C SER A 134 -8.70 24.44 -1.77
N ASP A 135 -8.30 25.69 -1.96
CA ASP A 135 -7.15 26.25 -1.22
C ASP A 135 -7.38 26.35 0.29
N TRP A 136 -8.62 26.45 0.71
CA TRP A 136 -9.00 26.55 2.13
C TRP A 136 -9.18 25.20 2.80
N LEU A 137 -9.06 24.12 2.04
CA LEU A 137 -9.15 22.77 2.58
C LEU A 137 -7.86 22.38 3.31
N SER A 138 -8.01 21.60 4.39
CA SER A 138 -6.87 20.92 5.01
C SER A 138 -6.23 19.91 4.06
N GLY A 139 -4.97 19.53 4.28
CA GLY A 139 -4.29 18.52 3.48
C GLY A 139 -5.06 17.20 3.41
N GLY A 140 -5.63 16.76 4.54
CA GLY A 140 -6.45 15.55 4.59
C GLY A 140 -7.78 15.68 3.82
N MET A 141 -8.40 16.86 3.79
CA MET A 141 -9.58 17.10 2.94
C MET A 141 -9.21 17.05 1.47
N LYS A 142 -8.11 17.71 1.06
CA LYS A 142 -7.60 17.65 -0.31
C LYS A 142 -7.34 16.22 -0.75
N GLN A 143 -6.70 15.42 0.09
CA GLN A 143 -6.44 14.00 -0.20
C GLN A 143 -7.73 13.21 -0.41
N ARG A 144 -8.76 13.43 0.42
CA ARG A 144 -10.07 12.78 0.24
C ARG A 144 -10.77 13.20 -1.05
N VAL A 145 -10.64 14.47 -1.48
CA VAL A 145 -11.15 14.91 -2.79
C VAL A 145 -10.48 14.15 -3.94
N ILE A 146 -9.16 13.99 -3.88
CA ILE A 146 -8.40 13.23 -4.88
C ILE A 146 -8.86 11.76 -4.94
N VAL A 147 -9.07 11.12 -3.79
CA VAL A 147 -9.62 9.76 -3.73
C VAL A 147 -11.03 9.72 -4.29
N ALA A 148 -11.90 10.69 -3.96
CA ALA A 148 -13.26 10.79 -4.48
C ALA A 148 -13.31 10.81 -6.01
N MET A 149 -12.38 11.51 -6.66
CA MET A 149 -12.28 11.55 -8.12
C MET A 149 -12.07 10.17 -8.75
N ALA A 150 -11.30 9.29 -8.09
CA ALA A 150 -10.99 7.96 -8.63
C ALA A 150 -12.09 6.93 -8.37
N ILE A 151 -12.67 6.92 -7.17
CA ILE A 151 -13.60 5.87 -6.74
C ILE A 151 -14.96 5.90 -7.46
N GLN A 152 -15.40 7.06 -7.93
CA GLN A 152 -16.69 7.22 -8.59
C GLN A 152 -16.66 7.00 -10.11
N THR A 153 -15.51 6.66 -10.65
CA THR A 153 -15.37 6.30 -12.07
C THR A 153 -15.97 4.92 -12.36
N ASP A 154 -16.24 4.62 -13.63
CA ASP A 154 -16.63 3.25 -14.08
C ASP A 154 -15.42 2.36 -14.40
N ALA A 155 -14.24 2.71 -13.89
CA ALA A 155 -13.02 1.97 -14.14
C ALA A 155 -13.10 0.55 -13.57
N GLU A 156 -12.67 -0.44 -14.35
CA GLU A 156 -12.60 -1.84 -13.94
C GLU A 156 -11.41 -2.08 -13.00
N LEU A 157 -10.33 -1.30 -13.18
CA LEU A 157 -9.14 -1.33 -12.35
C LEU A 157 -8.75 0.08 -11.93
N ILE A 158 -8.50 0.27 -10.65
CA ILE A 158 -8.15 1.56 -10.04
C ILE A 158 -6.74 1.48 -9.44
N PHE A 159 -5.87 2.37 -9.87
CA PHE A 159 -4.54 2.55 -9.30
C PHE A 159 -4.54 3.71 -8.31
N LEU A 160 -4.04 3.48 -7.10
CA LEU A 160 -3.96 4.48 -6.03
C LEU A 160 -2.53 4.55 -5.50
N ASP A 161 -1.86 5.67 -5.70
CA ASP A 161 -0.51 5.87 -5.19
C ASP A 161 -0.57 6.59 -3.84
N GLU A 162 -0.33 5.85 -2.76
CA GLU A 162 -0.38 6.30 -1.36
C GLU A 162 -1.69 7.05 -0.99
N PRO A 163 -2.88 6.43 -1.17
CA PRO A 163 -4.17 7.13 -1.09
C PRO A 163 -4.50 7.73 0.27
N THR A 164 -3.85 7.29 1.34
CA THR A 164 -4.14 7.73 2.71
C THR A 164 -3.01 8.55 3.34
N ILE A 165 -2.03 8.96 2.53
CA ILE A 165 -0.93 9.80 3.03
C ILE A 165 -1.45 11.11 3.65
N GLY A 166 -0.93 11.45 4.83
CA GLY A 166 -1.33 12.67 5.54
C GLY A 166 -2.73 12.66 6.15
N LEU A 167 -3.46 11.54 6.10
CA LEU A 167 -4.74 11.37 6.80
C LEU A 167 -4.52 10.92 8.26
N ASP A 168 -5.35 11.47 9.14
CA ASP A 168 -5.50 10.94 10.49
C ASP A 168 -6.16 9.54 10.48
N PRO A 169 -6.08 8.77 11.59
CA PRO A 169 -6.58 7.39 11.62
C PRO A 169 -8.08 7.25 11.32
N LEU A 170 -8.92 8.23 11.66
CA LEU A 170 -10.36 8.17 11.40
C LEU A 170 -10.65 8.36 9.91
N ASN A 171 -10.04 9.38 9.30
CA ASN A 171 -10.19 9.65 7.88
C ASN A 171 -9.59 8.53 7.00
N ARG A 172 -8.48 7.91 7.45
CA ARG A 172 -7.91 6.73 6.79
C ARG A 172 -8.91 5.58 6.73
N ARG A 173 -9.58 5.25 7.84
CA ARG A 173 -10.60 4.19 7.89
C ARG A 173 -11.75 4.42 6.92
N LYS A 174 -12.20 5.66 6.75
CA LYS A 174 -13.24 6.00 5.77
C LYS A 174 -12.82 5.69 4.34
N VAL A 175 -11.60 6.04 3.97
CA VAL A 175 -11.05 5.66 2.67
C VAL A 175 -11.02 4.14 2.53
N TRP A 176 -10.56 3.40 3.55
CA TRP A 176 -10.55 1.94 3.53
C TRP A 176 -11.93 1.31 3.35
N GLU A 177 -12.95 1.87 3.98
CA GLU A 177 -14.34 1.43 3.81
C GLU A 177 -14.80 1.60 2.36
N GLN A 178 -14.48 2.73 1.73
CA GLN A 178 -14.84 2.96 0.32
C GLN A 178 -14.09 2.00 -0.62
N LEU A 179 -12.80 1.77 -0.42
CA LEU A 179 -12.05 0.80 -1.20
C LEU A 179 -12.60 -0.63 -1.04
N THR A 180 -13.00 -0.99 0.17
CA THR A 180 -13.65 -2.28 0.45
C THR A 180 -15.00 -2.40 -0.24
N LYS A 181 -15.83 -1.34 -0.29
CA LYS A 181 -17.10 -1.33 -1.03
C LYS A 181 -16.87 -1.52 -2.54
N LEU A 182 -15.88 -0.83 -3.10
CA LEU A 182 -15.52 -0.95 -4.51
C LEU A 182 -15.08 -2.38 -4.88
N LYS A 183 -14.24 -3.00 -4.05
CA LYS A 183 -13.87 -4.40 -4.22
C LYS A 183 -15.11 -5.31 -4.22
N LYS A 184 -16.04 -5.12 -3.27
CA LYS A 184 -17.28 -5.89 -3.19
C LYS A 184 -18.17 -5.73 -4.44
N SER A 185 -18.06 -4.61 -5.17
CA SER A 185 -18.73 -4.41 -6.46
C SER A 185 -17.99 -5.06 -7.64
N GLY A 186 -16.93 -5.83 -7.40
CA GLY A 186 -16.17 -6.57 -8.41
C GLY A 186 -15.01 -5.81 -9.04
N ARG A 187 -14.69 -4.61 -8.57
CA ARG A 187 -13.56 -3.81 -9.09
C ARG A 187 -12.23 -4.31 -8.54
N THR A 188 -11.20 -4.16 -9.34
CA THR A 188 -9.81 -4.42 -8.93
C THR A 188 -9.16 -3.13 -8.48
N ILE A 189 -8.46 -3.18 -7.35
CA ILE A 189 -7.73 -2.03 -6.80
C ILE A 189 -6.27 -2.42 -6.63
N VAL A 190 -5.37 -1.62 -7.18
CA VAL A 190 -3.93 -1.74 -6.98
C VAL A 190 -3.47 -0.48 -6.26
N LEU A 191 -3.04 -0.62 -5.02
CA LEU A 191 -2.57 0.53 -4.24
C LEU A 191 -1.12 0.37 -3.82
N THR A 192 -0.44 1.50 -3.66
CA THR A 192 0.86 1.55 -3.00
C THR A 192 0.71 2.12 -1.61
N THR A 193 1.52 1.64 -0.69
CA THR A 193 1.62 2.23 0.64
C THR A 193 2.98 1.94 1.28
N HIS A 194 3.33 2.72 2.27
CA HIS A 194 4.41 2.42 3.21
C HIS A 194 3.85 2.15 4.62
N TYR A 195 2.52 2.15 4.78
CA TYR A 195 1.83 1.83 6.03
C TYR A 195 1.49 0.33 6.09
N MET A 196 2.09 -0.38 7.04
CA MET A 196 1.89 -1.82 7.22
C MET A 196 0.49 -2.16 7.70
N ASP A 197 -0.09 -1.32 8.55
CA ASP A 197 -1.47 -1.44 9.03
C ASP A 197 -2.50 -1.33 7.90
N GLU A 198 -2.27 -0.46 6.93
CA GLU A 198 -3.10 -0.35 5.73
C GLU A 198 -3.00 -1.61 4.86
N ALA A 199 -1.79 -2.07 4.59
CA ALA A 199 -1.57 -3.29 3.82
C ALA A 199 -2.21 -4.51 4.52
N GLU A 200 -2.08 -4.62 5.84
CA GLU A 200 -2.66 -5.72 6.62
C GLU A 200 -4.20 -5.68 6.65
N ALA A 201 -4.79 -4.48 6.72
CA ALA A 201 -6.23 -4.31 6.82
C ALA A 201 -6.98 -4.45 5.49
N LEU A 202 -6.36 -4.04 4.37
CA LEU A 202 -7.04 -3.94 3.08
C LEU A 202 -6.73 -5.08 2.10
N SER A 203 -5.48 -5.61 2.13
CA SER A 203 -5.00 -6.45 1.04
C SER A 203 -5.59 -7.85 1.06
N ASP A 204 -6.04 -8.31 -0.09
CA ASP A 204 -6.24 -9.74 -0.34
C ASP A 204 -4.88 -10.40 -0.61
N ASN A 205 -4.08 -9.74 -1.46
CA ASN A 205 -2.70 -10.09 -1.72
C ASN A 205 -1.83 -8.83 -1.70
N LEU A 206 -0.57 -9.00 -1.35
CA LEU A 206 0.41 -7.93 -1.37
C LEU A 206 1.76 -8.40 -1.92
N VAL A 207 2.55 -7.44 -2.30
CA VAL A 207 3.97 -7.61 -2.61
C VAL A 207 4.78 -6.64 -1.78
N ILE A 208 5.88 -7.12 -1.20
CA ILE A 208 6.89 -6.25 -0.61
C ILE A 208 7.96 -6.01 -1.68
N ILE A 209 8.16 -4.72 -2.01
CA ILE A 209 9.19 -4.30 -2.95
C ILE A 209 10.30 -3.55 -2.21
N ASN A 210 11.54 -3.89 -2.52
CA ASN A 210 12.72 -3.22 -1.99
C ASN A 210 13.76 -3.03 -3.11
N ARG A 211 14.25 -1.79 -3.28
CA ARG A 211 15.26 -1.43 -4.31
C ARG A 211 14.93 -1.97 -5.70
N GLY A 212 13.67 -1.86 -6.09
CA GLY A 212 13.17 -2.28 -7.39
C GLY A 212 12.94 -3.77 -7.57
N LYS A 213 13.12 -4.60 -6.54
CA LYS A 213 12.93 -6.05 -6.58
C LYS A 213 11.79 -6.49 -5.68
N VAL A 214 11.07 -7.53 -6.10
CA VAL A 214 10.10 -8.23 -5.25
C VAL A 214 10.87 -9.08 -4.25
N VAL A 215 10.62 -8.87 -2.95
CA VAL A 215 11.26 -9.61 -1.86
C VAL A 215 10.32 -10.57 -1.14
N ALA A 216 9.03 -10.30 -1.19
CA ALA A 216 7.99 -11.24 -0.71
C ALA A 216 6.67 -10.95 -1.42
N SER A 217 5.82 -11.96 -1.59
CA SER A 217 4.49 -11.82 -2.17
C SER A 217 3.53 -12.86 -1.62
N GLY A 218 2.23 -12.53 -1.57
CA GLY A 218 1.16 -13.42 -1.10
C GLY A 218 0.09 -12.68 -0.30
N THR A 219 -0.73 -13.42 0.42
CA THR A 219 -1.67 -12.81 1.38
C THR A 219 -0.90 -12.20 2.57
N PRO A 220 -1.46 -11.22 3.29
CA PRO A 220 -0.80 -10.67 4.49
C PRO A 220 -0.38 -11.78 5.48
N ARG A 221 -1.21 -12.81 5.61
CA ARG A 221 -0.94 -13.96 6.47
C ARG A 221 0.22 -14.81 5.94
N SER A 222 0.19 -15.20 4.66
CA SER A 222 1.24 -16.05 4.08
C SER A 222 2.60 -15.36 4.05
N VAL A 223 2.64 -14.03 3.84
CA VAL A 223 3.89 -13.26 3.89
C VAL A 223 4.46 -13.24 5.31
N LYS A 224 3.62 -13.11 6.35
CA LYS A 224 4.08 -13.22 7.73
C LYS A 224 4.63 -14.62 8.05
N GLU A 225 3.94 -15.67 7.63
CA GLU A 225 4.34 -17.06 7.86
C GLU A 225 5.60 -17.47 7.07
N ALA A 226 5.79 -16.95 5.85
CA ALA A 226 6.94 -17.28 5.00
C ALA A 226 8.26 -16.65 5.50
N VAL A 227 8.18 -15.44 6.06
CA VAL A 227 9.37 -14.71 6.51
C VAL A 227 9.77 -15.11 7.92
N THR A 228 8.80 -15.42 8.76
CA THR A 228 9.08 -15.86 10.11
C THR A 228 8.24 -17.08 10.49
N LEU A 229 8.91 -18.16 10.88
CA LEU A 229 8.26 -19.32 11.52
C LEU A 229 7.72 -18.94 12.93
N ARG A 230 7.88 -17.71 13.34
CA ARG A 230 7.55 -17.18 14.65
C ARG A 230 6.21 -16.47 14.57
N SER A 231 5.24 -16.95 15.33
CA SER A 231 3.86 -16.43 15.31
C SER A 231 3.61 -15.34 16.34
N THR A 232 4.49 -15.23 17.34
CA THR A 232 4.26 -14.39 18.53
C THR A 232 5.39 -13.38 18.72
N ARG A 233 5.00 -12.15 18.97
CA ARG A 233 5.85 -11.05 19.40
C ARG A 233 5.69 -10.85 20.91
N VAL A 234 6.81 -10.81 21.63
CA VAL A 234 6.87 -10.48 23.05
C VAL A 234 7.72 -9.23 23.23
N ASP A 235 7.11 -8.12 23.61
CA ASP A 235 7.82 -6.90 24.00
C ASP A 235 8.15 -7.00 25.50
N VAL A 236 9.43 -6.90 25.86
CA VAL A 236 9.96 -7.03 27.24
C VAL A 236 10.52 -5.68 27.67
N TYR A 237 10.01 -5.16 28.77
CA TYR A 237 10.29 -3.80 29.21
C TYR A 237 11.40 -3.71 30.27
N ASP A 238 11.57 -4.76 31.08
CA ASP A 238 12.53 -4.75 32.19
C ASP A 238 12.99 -6.18 32.59
N ARG A 239 13.94 -6.25 33.51
CA ARG A 239 14.40 -7.46 34.21
C ARG A 239 15.02 -8.56 33.35
N PHE A 240 15.32 -8.28 32.10
CA PHE A 240 15.99 -9.20 31.19
C PHE A 240 17.13 -8.50 30.45
N THR A 241 18.17 -9.26 30.15
CA THR A 241 19.21 -8.84 29.20
C THR A 241 18.95 -9.41 27.82
N GLN A 242 19.52 -8.80 26.80
CA GLN A 242 19.40 -9.29 25.42
C GLN A 242 19.90 -10.73 25.27
N SER A 243 20.99 -11.08 25.98
CA SER A 243 21.57 -12.44 25.95
C SER A 243 20.62 -13.49 26.53
N GLU A 244 19.93 -13.20 27.64
CA GLU A 244 18.94 -14.11 28.22
C GLU A 244 17.75 -14.34 27.31
N LEU A 245 17.31 -13.29 26.61
CA LEU A 245 16.16 -13.35 25.70
C LEU A 245 16.45 -14.12 24.41
N GLY A 246 17.72 -14.17 23.98
CA GLY A 246 18.14 -14.87 22.78
C GLY A 246 17.77 -16.36 22.72
N ARG A 247 17.58 -17.02 23.86
CA ARG A 247 17.17 -18.44 23.93
C ARG A 247 15.70 -18.68 23.57
N TYR A 248 14.85 -17.62 23.63
CA TYR A 248 13.42 -17.72 23.31
C TYR A 248 13.11 -17.42 21.86
N GLY A 249 14.00 -16.68 21.18
CA GLY A 249 13.78 -16.30 19.79
C GLY A 249 14.71 -15.22 19.29
N ARG A 250 14.32 -14.57 18.21
CA ARG A 250 15.08 -13.45 17.64
C ARG A 250 14.80 -12.18 18.44
N VAL A 251 15.86 -11.55 18.94
CA VAL A 251 15.78 -10.35 19.79
C VAL A 251 16.20 -9.12 19.00
N SER A 252 15.40 -8.07 19.09
CA SER A 252 15.74 -6.73 18.63
C SER A 252 15.51 -5.71 19.75
N THR A 253 16.20 -4.57 19.68
CA THR A 253 16.02 -3.47 20.65
C THR A 253 15.25 -2.32 19.97
N ILE A 254 14.11 -1.92 20.55
CA ILE A 254 13.24 -0.89 20.00
C ILE A 254 12.85 0.07 21.13
N ALA A 255 13.20 1.33 21.00
CA ALA A 255 12.84 2.39 21.95
C ALA A 255 13.13 2.03 23.42
N GLY A 256 14.29 1.43 23.69
CA GLY A 256 14.73 1.08 25.04
C GLY A 256 14.11 -0.18 25.65
N ARG A 257 13.34 -0.94 24.88
CA ARG A 257 12.79 -2.25 25.23
C ARG A 257 13.28 -3.33 24.30
N PHE A 258 13.23 -4.58 24.73
CA PHE A 258 13.52 -5.72 23.87
C PHE A 258 12.25 -6.25 23.23
N ARG A 259 12.32 -6.56 21.95
CA ARG A 259 11.30 -7.29 21.22
C ARG A 259 11.83 -8.66 20.85
N VAL A 260 11.08 -9.69 21.24
CA VAL A 260 11.39 -11.09 20.94
C VAL A 260 10.34 -11.62 19.96
N LEU A 261 10.75 -12.06 18.79
CA LEU A 261 9.92 -12.81 17.87
C LEU A 261 10.16 -14.30 18.13
N THR A 262 9.09 -15.03 18.43
CA THR A 262 9.17 -16.43 18.89
C THR A 262 7.94 -17.23 18.44
N ASP A 263 8.00 -18.55 18.59
CA ASP A 263 6.84 -19.44 18.46
C ASP A 263 5.99 -19.46 19.76
N GLU A 264 4.89 -20.19 19.74
CA GLU A 264 4.00 -20.29 20.89
C GLU A 264 4.68 -20.91 22.13
N GLY A 265 5.60 -21.88 21.92
CA GLY A 265 6.34 -22.52 23.00
C GLY A 265 7.31 -21.56 23.67
N GLY A 266 8.10 -20.83 22.90
CA GLY A 266 8.99 -19.81 23.39
C GLY A 266 8.26 -18.65 24.07
N ALA A 267 7.13 -18.21 23.52
CA ALA A 267 6.28 -17.18 24.14
C ALA A 267 5.76 -17.62 25.52
N ARG A 268 5.29 -18.86 25.63
CA ARG A 268 4.83 -19.43 26.92
C ARG A 268 5.96 -19.48 27.94
N SER A 269 7.12 -20.05 27.55
CA SER A 269 8.26 -20.17 28.45
C SER A 269 8.80 -18.82 28.92
N LEU A 270 8.84 -17.83 28.00
CA LEU A 270 9.22 -16.46 28.35
C LEU A 270 8.18 -15.81 29.29
N GLY A 271 6.90 -16.06 29.08
CA GLY A 271 5.81 -15.58 29.95
C GLY A 271 5.91 -16.12 31.36
N GLU A 272 6.16 -17.42 31.52
CA GLU A 272 6.34 -18.06 32.84
C GLU A 272 7.54 -17.48 33.59
N GLU A 273 8.67 -17.29 32.90
CA GLU A 273 9.85 -16.69 33.50
C GLU A 273 9.64 -15.20 33.83
N ALA A 274 8.94 -14.45 32.97
CA ALA A 274 8.60 -13.06 33.25
C ALA A 274 7.76 -12.92 34.50
N LEU A 275 6.77 -13.79 34.70
CA LEU A 275 5.99 -13.84 35.92
C LEU A 275 6.85 -14.14 37.16
N ALA A 276 7.76 -15.12 37.07
CA ALA A 276 8.68 -15.47 38.18
C ALA A 276 9.60 -14.31 38.56
N ARG A 277 10.00 -13.48 37.60
CA ARG A 277 10.86 -12.30 37.81
C ARG A 277 10.07 -11.02 38.10
N SER A 278 8.73 -11.07 38.10
CA SER A 278 7.87 -9.89 38.14
C SER A 278 8.23 -8.87 37.08
N ALA A 279 8.56 -9.34 35.86
CA ALA A 279 8.92 -8.53 34.73
C ALA A 279 7.67 -8.07 33.96
N THR A 280 7.74 -6.90 33.37
CA THR A 280 6.67 -6.34 32.52
C THR A 280 6.87 -6.81 31.09
N ILE A 281 5.89 -7.54 30.56
CA ILE A 281 5.88 -7.99 29.16
C ILE A 281 4.53 -7.70 28.48
N SER A 282 4.53 -7.63 27.16
CA SER A 282 3.32 -7.58 26.32
C SER A 282 3.45 -8.61 25.20
N MET A 283 2.43 -9.45 25.05
CA MET A 283 2.39 -10.46 23.98
C MET A 283 1.35 -10.08 22.93
N SER A 284 1.70 -10.24 21.65
CA SER A 284 0.81 -9.99 20.52
C SER A 284 1.21 -10.86 19.33
N PRO A 285 0.33 -11.07 18.36
CA PRO A 285 0.71 -11.68 17.08
C PRO A 285 1.79 -10.86 16.37
N VAL A 286 2.62 -11.51 15.57
CA VAL A 286 3.57 -10.86 14.66
C VAL A 286 2.81 -10.05 13.62
N THR A 287 3.26 -8.83 13.35
CA THR A 287 2.67 -7.90 12.39
C THR A 287 3.49 -7.84 11.08
N LEU A 288 2.93 -7.25 10.03
CA LEU A 288 3.69 -6.96 8.79
C LEU A 288 4.85 -6.00 9.05
N ASP A 289 4.74 -5.11 10.05
CA ASP A 289 5.83 -4.20 10.44
C ASP A 289 7.06 -4.99 10.94
N ASP A 290 6.83 -6.00 11.79
CA ASP A 290 7.90 -6.87 12.30
C ASP A 290 8.59 -7.63 11.15
N VAL A 291 7.81 -8.16 10.21
CA VAL A 291 8.30 -8.88 9.02
C VAL A 291 9.06 -7.96 8.07
N PHE A 292 8.55 -6.74 7.86
CA PHE A 292 9.19 -5.76 6.99
C PHE A 292 10.57 -5.35 7.49
N VAL A 293 10.70 -5.11 8.79
CA VAL A 293 12.00 -4.80 9.43
C VAL A 293 12.98 -5.95 9.26
N ASP A 294 12.51 -7.19 9.35
CA ASP A 294 13.35 -8.38 9.15
C ASP A 294 13.86 -8.48 7.71
N ILE A 295 12.95 -8.38 6.71
CA ILE A 295 13.31 -8.51 5.28
C ILE A 295 14.28 -7.40 4.86
N VAL A 296 13.98 -6.15 5.21
CA VAL A 296 14.75 -4.99 4.76
C VAL A 296 16.06 -4.90 5.52
N GLY A 297 16.05 -5.21 6.82
CA GLY A 297 17.26 -5.21 7.66
C GLY A 297 18.28 -6.30 7.30
N GLU A 298 17.84 -7.46 6.83
CA GLU A 298 18.74 -8.51 6.33
C GLU A 298 19.35 -8.15 4.97
N ALA A 299 18.57 -7.53 4.09
CA ALA A 299 19.07 -7.06 2.80
C ALA A 299 20.13 -5.95 2.94
N GLU A 300 20.01 -5.08 3.96
CA GLU A 300 21.01 -4.04 4.23
C GLU A 300 22.32 -4.62 4.81
N LYS A 301 22.25 -5.65 5.67
CA LYS A 301 23.44 -6.30 6.26
C LYS A 301 24.22 -7.17 5.27
N GLY A 302 23.55 -7.79 4.31
CA GLY A 302 24.17 -8.61 3.28
C GLY A 302 25.10 -7.82 2.36
N GLU A 303 24.77 -6.56 2.07
CA GLU A 303 25.59 -5.70 1.21
C GLU A 303 26.78 -5.03 1.94
N GLU A 304 26.68 -4.78 3.24
CA GLU A 304 27.82 -4.27 4.03
C GLU A 304 28.93 -5.33 4.20
N SER A 305 28.60 -6.62 4.02
CA SER A 305 29.57 -7.71 4.08
C SER A 305 30.27 -8.01 2.74
N GLU A 306 29.80 -7.45 1.61
CA GLU A 306 30.37 -7.62 0.28
C GLU A 306 31.21 -6.41 -0.20
N THR A 307 31.28 -5.32 0.58
CA THR A 307 32.13 -4.15 0.31
C THR A 307 33.32 -4.09 1.25
#